data_d4dd9ada1bcf6a5eaa9e5181542c81c8
#
_entry.id   d4dd9ada1bcf6a5eaa9e5181542c81c8
#
_cell.length_a   1.000
_cell.length_b   1.000
_cell.length_c   1.000
_cell.angle_alpha   90.00
_cell.angle_beta   90.00
_cell.angle_gamma   90.00
#
_symmetry.space_group_name_H-M   'P 1'
#
loop_
_entity.id
_entity.type
_entity.pdbx_description
1 polymer ?
#
loop_
_entity_poly.entity_id
_entity_poly.type
_entity_poly.pdbx_seq_one_letter_code
_entity_poly.pdbx_strand_id
1 'polypeptide(L)'
;MPTVKGTTFTAPRCRIMMDGKTIGRGTNVSYSVETEYQPIEQIDSIEVVEWAPVGYRVTGSISQIGMVGTTPKSQGMFPSTGKSADEHLLNILLHGEKVLVLMDKAEQRNLVTLYRVVFSTHGFSLAARGVAGRDVQFQAVRETDESEAST
;
A
#
# COMPACT_ATOMS: atom_id res chain seq x y z
N MET A 1 -13.36 17.04 19.70
CA MET A 1 -12.72 17.80 18.62
C MET A 1 -13.73 18.01 17.49
N PRO A 2 -13.88 19.23 17.00
CA PRO A 2 -14.79 19.45 15.88
C PRO A 2 -14.32 18.73 14.63
N THR A 3 -15.26 18.14 13.92
CA THR A 3 -14.97 17.45 12.66
C THR A 3 -14.81 18.47 11.54
N VAL A 4 -13.73 18.34 10.76
CA VAL A 4 -13.47 19.20 9.63
C VAL A 4 -14.17 18.62 8.39
N LYS A 5 -15.49 18.79 8.33
CA LYS A 5 -16.30 18.26 7.22
C LYS A 5 -16.15 19.13 5.98
N GLY A 6 -16.06 18.48 4.83
CA GLY A 6 -15.99 19.18 3.56
C GLY A 6 -14.64 19.83 3.26
N THR A 7 -13.65 19.62 4.11
CA THR A 7 -12.30 20.13 3.88
C THR A 7 -11.53 19.18 2.98
N THR A 8 -10.85 19.75 1.99
CA THR A 8 -10.02 18.96 1.09
C THR A 8 -8.85 18.36 1.85
N PHE A 9 -8.63 17.07 1.66
CA PHE A 9 -7.49 16.36 2.26
C PHE A 9 -6.25 16.60 1.41
N THR A 10 -5.18 17.06 2.06
CA THR A 10 -3.93 17.41 1.38
C THR A 10 -2.77 16.60 1.94
N ALA A 11 -1.69 16.50 1.15
CA ALA A 11 -0.53 15.69 1.52
C ALA A 11 0.08 16.05 2.88
N PRO A 12 0.22 17.33 3.28
CA PRO A 12 0.77 17.64 4.59
C PRO A 12 -0.01 17.08 5.78
N ARG A 13 -1.29 16.77 5.58
CA ARG A 13 -2.12 16.17 6.63
C ARG A 13 -1.94 14.66 6.72
N CYS A 14 -1.35 14.03 5.70
CA CYS A 14 -1.26 12.58 5.63
C CYS A 14 -0.05 12.05 6.38
N ARG A 15 -0.27 11.01 7.15
CA ARG A 15 0.80 10.21 7.75
C ARG A 15 0.65 8.77 7.27
N ILE A 16 1.74 8.21 6.75
CA ILE A 16 1.77 6.82 6.32
C ILE A 16 2.36 6.02 7.48
N MET A 17 1.62 5.01 7.93
CA MET A 17 2.06 4.15 9.03
C MET A 17 2.04 2.69 8.59
N MET A 18 3.02 1.93 9.06
CA MET A 18 3.10 0.50 8.82
C MET A 18 3.33 -0.19 10.17
N ASP A 19 2.41 -1.09 10.56
CA ASP A 19 2.46 -1.82 11.83
C ASP A 19 2.65 -0.89 13.03
N GLY A 20 2.00 0.28 13.01
CA GLY A 20 2.09 1.24 14.10
C GLY A 20 3.29 2.17 14.06
N LYS A 21 4.15 2.05 13.07
CA LYS A 21 5.34 2.90 12.89
C LYS A 21 5.14 3.84 11.71
N THR A 22 5.54 5.09 11.87
CA THR A 22 5.47 6.07 10.79
C THR A 22 6.56 5.80 9.76
N ILE A 23 6.16 5.72 8.49
CA ILE A 23 7.10 5.64 7.38
C ILE A 23 7.46 7.07 6.97
N GLY A 24 8.75 7.42 7.10
CA GLY A 24 9.22 8.75 6.77
C GLY A 24 9.62 8.91 5.30
N ARG A 25 9.72 10.16 4.88
CA ARG A 25 10.27 10.52 3.56
C ARG A 25 9.46 10.02 2.37
N GLY A 26 8.19 9.70 2.58
CA GLY A 26 7.31 9.40 1.46
C GLY A 26 6.99 10.67 0.69
N THR A 27 7.10 10.62 -0.65
CA THR A 27 6.77 11.73 -1.53
C THR A 27 5.48 11.50 -2.29
N ASN A 28 5.11 10.24 -2.47
CA ASN A 28 3.90 9.87 -3.18
C ASN A 28 3.42 8.51 -2.71
N VAL A 29 2.13 8.37 -2.54
CA VAL A 29 1.51 7.08 -2.24
C VAL A 29 0.23 6.97 -3.06
N SER A 30 0.04 5.83 -3.69
CA SER A 30 -1.17 5.57 -4.46
C SER A 30 -1.53 4.10 -4.34
N TYR A 31 -2.81 3.82 -4.43
CA TYR A 31 -3.29 2.44 -4.49
C TYR A 31 -4.55 2.38 -5.34
N SER A 32 -4.87 1.20 -5.82
CA SER A 32 -6.10 0.96 -6.54
C SER A 32 -6.72 -0.33 -6.07
N VAL A 33 -8.04 -0.34 -6.02
CA VAL A 33 -8.83 -1.50 -5.63
C VAL A 33 -9.59 -1.95 -6.88
N GLU A 34 -9.45 -3.22 -7.19
CA GLU A 34 -10.11 -3.80 -8.36
C GLU A 34 -10.94 -4.99 -7.93
N THR A 35 -12.22 -4.93 -8.23
CA THR A 35 -13.12 -6.08 -8.09
C THR A 35 -13.37 -6.62 -9.49
N GLU A 36 -12.99 -7.85 -9.72
CA GLU A 36 -13.07 -8.46 -11.03
C GLU A 36 -14.41 -9.16 -11.19
N TYR A 37 -15.12 -8.82 -12.27
CA TYR A 37 -16.42 -9.39 -12.59
C TYR A 37 -16.35 -10.09 -13.93
N GLN A 38 -17.02 -11.22 -14.04
CA GLN A 38 -17.18 -11.93 -15.30
C GLN A 38 -18.62 -11.78 -15.75
N PRO A 39 -18.85 -11.30 -17.00
CA PRO A 39 -20.19 -11.23 -17.54
C PRO A 39 -20.72 -12.63 -17.87
N ILE A 40 -21.96 -12.89 -17.48
CA ILE A 40 -22.67 -14.12 -17.82
C ILE A 40 -23.64 -13.79 -18.93
N GLU A 41 -23.47 -14.41 -20.07
CA GLU A 41 -24.26 -14.15 -21.26
C GLU A 41 -25.14 -15.36 -21.62
N GLN A 42 -26.27 -15.09 -22.25
CA GLN A 42 -27.18 -16.15 -22.75
C GLN A 42 -27.35 -16.03 -24.25
N ILE A 43 -27.66 -17.15 -24.90
CA ILE A 43 -27.79 -17.23 -26.35
C ILE A 43 -28.92 -16.33 -26.89
N ASP A 44 -30.00 -16.22 -26.13
CA ASP A 44 -31.19 -15.49 -26.54
C ASP A 44 -31.26 -14.05 -26.04
N SER A 45 -30.14 -13.53 -25.53
CA SER A 45 -30.09 -12.18 -25.00
C SER A 45 -28.88 -11.44 -25.53
N ILE A 46 -29.07 -10.15 -25.90
CA ILE A 46 -27.96 -9.28 -26.29
C ILE A 46 -27.39 -8.55 -25.08
N GLU A 47 -28.01 -8.68 -23.93
CA GLU A 47 -27.55 -8.04 -22.69
C GLU A 47 -26.93 -9.06 -21.78
N VAL A 48 -25.97 -8.59 -20.96
CA VAL A 48 -25.36 -9.41 -19.91
C VAL A 48 -26.44 -9.72 -18.86
N VAL A 49 -26.62 -10.99 -18.55
CA VAL A 49 -27.63 -11.44 -17.60
C VAL A 49 -27.19 -11.24 -16.16
N GLU A 50 -25.90 -11.44 -15.91
CA GLU A 50 -25.34 -11.36 -14.57
C GLU A 50 -23.88 -10.96 -14.64
N TRP A 51 -23.45 -10.17 -13.64
CA TRP A 51 -22.04 -9.89 -13.40
C TRP A 51 -21.57 -10.75 -12.24
N ALA A 52 -20.86 -11.82 -12.53
CA ALA A 52 -20.37 -12.74 -11.49
C ALA A 52 -19.05 -12.27 -10.92
N PRO A 53 -18.95 -12.01 -9.60
CA PRO A 53 -17.68 -11.61 -9.00
C PRO A 53 -16.73 -12.81 -8.96
N VAL A 54 -15.51 -12.62 -9.49
CA VAL A 54 -14.51 -13.69 -9.57
C VAL A 54 -13.23 -13.35 -8.83
N GLY A 55 -13.01 -12.10 -8.44
CA GLY A 55 -11.78 -11.74 -7.74
C GLY A 55 -11.80 -10.34 -7.17
N TYR A 56 -10.87 -10.12 -6.26
CA TYR A 56 -10.66 -8.83 -5.61
C TYR A 56 -9.16 -8.63 -5.42
N ARG A 57 -8.68 -7.44 -5.75
CA ARG A 57 -7.24 -7.16 -5.71
C ARG A 57 -7.00 -5.71 -5.30
N VAL A 58 -6.05 -5.53 -4.42
CA VAL A 58 -5.55 -4.21 -4.04
C VAL A 58 -4.08 -4.14 -4.40
N THR A 59 -3.70 -3.13 -5.18
CA THR A 59 -2.30 -2.90 -5.54
C THR A 59 -1.97 -1.44 -5.35
N GLY A 60 -0.70 -1.15 -5.06
CA GLY A 60 -0.30 0.23 -4.88
C GLY A 60 1.20 0.41 -4.93
N SER A 61 1.61 1.66 -4.74
CA SER A 61 3.03 2.02 -4.74
C SER A 61 3.29 3.17 -3.78
N ILE A 62 4.50 3.20 -3.26
CA ILE A 62 4.99 4.27 -2.40
C ILE A 62 6.31 4.73 -2.97
N SER A 63 6.47 6.04 -3.20
CA SER A 63 7.72 6.65 -3.60
C SER A 63 8.33 7.36 -2.41
N GLN A 64 9.63 7.17 -2.20
CA GLN A 64 10.37 7.74 -1.07
C GLN A 64 11.60 8.45 -1.55
N ILE A 65 12.02 9.47 -0.79
CA ILE A 65 13.34 10.09 -1.00
C ILE A 65 14.37 9.12 -0.42
N GLY A 66 15.39 8.81 -1.22
CA GLY A 66 16.48 7.94 -0.80
C GLY A 66 17.36 8.61 0.25
N MET A 67 17.61 7.92 1.34
CA MET A 67 18.48 8.39 2.42
C MET A 67 19.52 7.34 2.76
N VAL A 68 20.69 7.81 3.15
CA VAL A 68 21.72 6.91 3.65
C VAL A 68 21.26 6.36 5.01
N GLY A 69 21.29 5.05 5.14
CA GLY A 69 20.91 4.38 6.37
C GLY A 69 19.43 4.07 6.54
N THR A 70 18.57 4.61 5.67
CA THR A 70 17.15 4.32 5.72
C THR A 70 16.71 3.76 4.37
N THR A 71 16.36 2.48 4.33
CA THR A 71 16.00 1.77 3.11
C THR A 71 14.67 1.04 3.35
N PRO A 72 13.99 0.61 2.28
CA PRO A 72 12.79 -0.22 2.48
C PRO A 72 13.05 -1.48 3.31
N LYS A 73 14.23 -2.08 3.19
CA LYS A 73 14.59 -3.22 4.02
C LYS A 73 14.75 -2.85 5.50
N SER A 74 15.38 -1.70 5.78
CA SER A 74 15.57 -1.26 7.17
C SER A 74 14.26 -0.84 7.82
N GLN A 75 13.27 -0.45 7.02
CA GLN A 75 11.94 -0.11 7.51
C GLN A 75 11.05 -1.33 7.73
N GLY A 76 11.53 -2.52 7.37
CA GLY A 76 10.79 -3.76 7.57
C GLY A 76 9.87 -4.15 6.43
N MET A 77 9.92 -3.48 5.29
CA MET A 77 9.07 -3.79 4.14
C MET A 77 9.50 -5.06 3.42
N PHE A 78 10.80 -5.34 3.41
CA PHE A 78 11.35 -6.48 2.70
C PHE A 78 12.23 -7.31 3.62
N PRO A 79 12.33 -8.62 3.38
CA PRO A 79 13.21 -9.47 4.18
C PRO A 79 14.67 -9.19 3.86
N SER A 80 15.54 -9.50 4.83
CA SER A 80 16.98 -9.42 4.64
C SER A 80 17.44 -10.48 3.66
N THR A 81 18.43 -10.15 2.84
CA THR A 81 19.01 -11.11 1.89
C THR A 81 19.83 -12.19 2.59
N GLY A 82 20.44 -11.87 3.74
CA GLY A 82 21.29 -12.82 4.43
C GLY A 82 22.62 -13.05 3.72
N LYS A 83 23.31 -14.11 4.10
CA LYS A 83 24.65 -14.43 3.57
C LYS A 83 24.69 -15.64 2.67
N SER A 84 23.59 -16.38 2.57
CA SER A 84 23.51 -17.57 1.73
C SER A 84 22.14 -17.66 1.10
N ALA A 85 22.00 -18.50 0.07
CA ALA A 85 20.71 -18.72 -0.59
C ALA A 85 19.70 -19.33 0.35
N ASP A 86 20.13 -20.25 1.22
CA ASP A 86 19.23 -20.91 2.18
C ASP A 86 18.73 -19.91 3.23
N GLU A 87 19.59 -19.04 3.73
CA GLU A 87 19.22 -18.00 4.68
C GLU A 87 18.26 -17.00 4.04
N HIS A 88 18.50 -16.63 2.79
CA HIS A 88 17.63 -15.72 2.07
C HIS A 88 16.22 -16.30 1.90
N LEU A 89 16.14 -17.57 1.50
CA LEU A 89 14.85 -18.24 1.36
C LEU A 89 14.10 -18.29 2.69
N LEU A 90 14.81 -18.61 3.78
CA LEU A 90 14.21 -18.66 5.10
C LEU A 90 13.69 -17.27 5.52
N ASN A 91 14.45 -16.23 5.27
CA ASN A 91 14.03 -14.86 5.59
C ASN A 91 12.77 -14.48 4.82
N ILE A 92 12.66 -14.86 3.55
CA ILE A 92 11.46 -14.60 2.74
C ILE A 92 10.26 -15.35 3.31
N LEU A 93 10.44 -16.62 3.67
CA LEU A 93 9.35 -17.44 4.19
C LEU A 93 8.85 -16.97 5.55
N LEU A 94 9.72 -16.42 6.38
CA LEU A 94 9.38 -15.95 7.71
C LEU A 94 8.94 -14.48 7.73
N HIS A 95 9.04 -13.78 6.62
CA HIS A 95 8.65 -12.37 6.55
C HIS A 95 7.13 -12.25 6.59
N GLY A 96 6.63 -11.57 7.62
CA GLY A 96 5.20 -11.47 7.85
C GLY A 96 4.52 -10.43 6.95
N GLU A 97 3.21 -10.55 6.85
CA GLU A 97 2.38 -9.55 6.19
C GLU A 97 2.25 -8.32 7.08
N LYS A 98 2.06 -7.15 6.46
CA LYS A 98 2.04 -5.89 7.20
C LYS A 98 0.68 -5.22 7.07
N VAL A 99 0.42 -4.26 7.94
CA VAL A 99 -0.77 -3.40 7.88
C VAL A 99 -0.30 -1.99 7.55
N LEU A 100 -0.84 -1.44 6.47
CA LEU A 100 -0.50 -0.09 6.01
C LEU A 100 -1.69 0.83 6.25
N VAL A 101 -1.44 1.96 6.90
CA VAL A 101 -2.48 2.92 7.26
C VAL A 101 -2.12 4.29 6.72
N LEU A 102 -3.08 4.93 6.06
CA LEU A 102 -3.02 6.34 5.70
C LEU A 102 -3.89 7.10 6.69
N MET A 103 -3.29 8.00 7.45
CA MET A 103 -3.92 8.64 8.59
C MET A 103 -3.97 10.15 8.42
N ASP A 104 -5.04 10.76 8.88
CA ASP A 104 -5.16 12.21 8.96
C ASP A 104 -4.57 12.68 10.29
N LYS A 105 -3.48 13.43 10.23
CA LYS A 105 -2.81 13.94 11.43
C LYS A 105 -3.65 14.98 12.17
N ALA A 106 -4.46 15.75 11.43
CA ALA A 106 -5.23 16.82 12.04
C ALA A 106 -6.35 16.30 12.94
N GLU A 107 -7.03 15.25 12.52
CA GLU A 107 -8.12 14.64 13.30
C GLU A 107 -7.71 13.31 13.93
N GLN A 108 -6.50 12.85 13.69
CA GLN A 108 -5.97 11.59 14.21
C GLN A 108 -6.89 10.41 13.92
N ARG A 109 -7.38 10.34 12.68
CA ARG A 109 -8.26 9.25 12.26
C ARG A 109 -7.67 8.56 11.04
N ASN A 110 -7.92 7.25 10.96
CA ASN A 110 -7.47 6.47 9.83
C ASN A 110 -8.40 6.71 8.65
N LEU A 111 -7.83 7.11 7.51
CA LEU A 111 -8.60 7.30 6.29
C LEU A 111 -8.66 6.00 5.49
N VAL A 112 -7.55 5.33 5.36
CA VAL A 112 -7.44 4.09 4.60
C VAL A 112 -6.59 3.10 5.39
N THR A 113 -7.05 1.88 5.51
CA THR A 113 -6.29 0.79 6.10
C THR A 113 -6.20 -0.35 5.09
N LEU A 114 -4.98 -0.75 4.79
CA LEU A 114 -4.70 -1.88 3.89
C LEU A 114 -4.21 -3.04 4.71
N TYR A 115 -4.92 -4.17 4.65
CA TYR A 115 -4.63 -5.34 5.45
C TYR A 115 -3.88 -6.39 4.66
N ARG A 116 -3.00 -7.08 5.33
CA ARG A 116 -2.22 -8.18 4.77
C ARG A 116 -1.43 -7.72 3.56
N VAL A 117 -0.65 -6.65 3.76
CA VAL A 117 0.15 -6.04 2.70
C VAL A 117 1.45 -6.80 2.53
N VAL A 118 1.77 -7.12 1.29
CA VAL A 118 3.03 -7.75 0.91
C VAL A 118 3.73 -6.81 -0.08
N PHE A 119 4.96 -6.46 0.22
CA PHE A 119 5.76 -5.61 -0.65
C PHE A 119 6.50 -6.49 -1.65
N SER A 120 6.22 -6.30 -2.93
CA SER A 120 6.69 -7.19 -3.98
C SER A 120 7.90 -6.65 -4.74
N THR A 121 8.00 -5.33 -4.92
CA THR A 121 9.04 -4.75 -5.76
C THR A 121 9.58 -3.48 -5.10
N HIS A 122 10.89 -3.30 -5.17
CA HIS A 122 11.49 -2.03 -4.80
C HIS A 122 12.62 -1.71 -5.78
N GLY A 123 12.85 -0.42 -5.99
CA GLY A 123 13.86 0.04 -6.91
C GLY A 123 14.55 1.28 -6.38
N PHE A 124 15.63 1.65 -7.04
CA PHE A 124 16.41 2.82 -6.71
C PHE A 124 16.69 3.59 -8.00
N SER A 125 16.53 4.90 -7.96
CA SER A 125 16.83 5.76 -9.10
C SER A 125 17.59 6.99 -8.64
N LEU A 126 18.53 7.43 -9.47
CA LEU A 126 19.32 8.62 -9.22
C LEU A 126 19.74 9.22 -10.53
N ALA A 127 19.44 10.51 -10.71
CA ALA A 127 19.85 11.26 -11.88
C ALA A 127 20.89 12.31 -11.50
N ALA A 128 21.72 12.73 -12.44
CA ALA A 128 22.66 13.81 -12.21
C ALA A 128 21.89 15.06 -11.76
N ARG A 129 22.35 15.70 -10.71
CA ARG A 129 21.70 16.86 -10.08
C ARG A 129 20.32 16.55 -9.49
N GLY A 130 19.97 15.26 -9.36
CA GLY A 130 18.72 14.84 -8.79
C GLY A 130 18.88 14.30 -7.38
N VAL A 131 17.75 14.12 -6.71
CA VAL A 131 17.68 13.48 -5.42
C VAL A 131 17.41 11.99 -5.65
N ALA A 132 18.05 11.12 -4.88
CA ALA A 132 17.82 9.70 -4.97
C ALA A 132 16.36 9.37 -4.63
N GLY A 133 15.76 8.48 -5.41
CA GLY A 133 14.41 8.01 -5.19
C GLY A 133 14.36 6.51 -4.98
N ARG A 134 13.45 6.08 -4.15
CA ARG A 134 13.17 4.67 -3.94
C ARG A 134 11.69 4.43 -4.14
N ASP A 135 11.37 3.56 -5.09
CA ASP A 135 10.00 3.19 -5.40
C ASP A 135 9.71 1.80 -4.88
N VAL A 136 8.58 1.66 -4.20
CA VAL A 136 8.16 0.40 -3.61
C VAL A 136 6.77 0.07 -4.12
N GLN A 137 6.56 -1.15 -4.59
CA GLN A 137 5.25 -1.63 -5.00
C GLN A 137 4.76 -2.68 -4.01
N PHE A 138 3.47 -2.66 -3.77
CA PHE A 138 2.87 -3.58 -2.80
C PHE A 138 1.53 -4.10 -3.31
N GLN A 139 1.08 -5.18 -2.67
CA GLN A 139 -0.24 -5.77 -2.87
C GLN A 139 -0.86 -6.01 -1.50
N ALA A 140 -2.17 -5.90 -1.44
CA ALA A 140 -2.90 -6.13 -0.19
C ALA A 140 -4.09 -7.03 -0.44
N VAL A 141 -4.60 -7.62 0.63
CA VAL A 141 -5.76 -8.51 0.56
C VAL A 141 -7.07 -7.74 0.71
N ARG A 142 -7.06 -6.72 1.57
CA ARG A 142 -8.29 -6.00 1.89
C ARG A 142 -7.99 -4.51 2.11
N GLU A 143 -8.90 -3.68 1.66
CA GLU A 143 -8.85 -2.24 1.90
C GLU A 143 -10.12 -1.82 2.65
N THR A 144 -9.96 -0.96 3.66
CA THR A 144 -11.09 -0.31 4.30
C THR A 144 -10.86 1.20 4.31
N ASP A 145 -11.92 1.97 4.13
CA ASP A 145 -11.82 3.41 4.14
C ASP A 145 -12.35 4.00 5.46
N GLU A 146 -12.43 5.32 5.53
CA GLU A 146 -12.86 6.00 6.75
C GLU A 146 -14.32 5.71 7.14
N SER A 147 -15.15 5.32 6.17
CA SER A 147 -16.56 5.01 6.46
C SER A 147 -16.70 3.68 7.22
N GLU A 148 -15.69 2.83 7.14
CA GLU A 148 -15.67 1.52 7.79
C GLU A 148 -14.76 1.51 9.02
N ALA A 149 -14.04 2.60 9.28
CA ALA A 149 -13.14 2.67 10.42
C ALA A 149 -13.94 2.60 11.72
N SER A 150 -13.51 1.71 12.61
CA SER A 150 -14.09 1.69 13.94
C SER A 150 -13.64 2.92 14.71
N THR A 151 -14.59 3.53 15.30
CA THR A 151 -14.34 4.71 16.13
C THR A 151 -13.86 4.32 17.51
#